data_06e00e341e7264778691684e04dceaf5
#
_entry.id   06e00e341e7264778691684e04dceaf5
#
_cell.length_a   1.000
_cell.length_b   1.000
_cell.length_c   1.000
_cell.angle_alpha   90.00
_cell.angle_beta   90.00
_cell.angle_gamma   90.00
#
_symmetry.space_group_name_H-M   'P 1'
#
loop_
_entity.id
_entity.type
_entity.pdbx_description
1 polymer ?
#
loop_
_entity_poly.entity_id
_entity_poly.type
_entity_poly.pdbx_seq_one_letter_code
_entity_poly.pdbx_strand_id
1 'polypeptide(L)'
;MNRAVITGTAVAICATAGAALFADGIPRANPMARPALSFALAADAGATIYYQDPDGKPFYSPTPKKTPDGRDWRSVPAGADVRFDEPEKPPADATSAEAKSERRIRYYRNPMGLADTSPVPKKDSMGMDYIPVYEGEDLDDRSVKLSPGKIQRTGAKSEPVMRQPVRSVIRAPGTVQEDERRVSVVALRFEGFVESVADVTTGDHVHKGQPLMNVYSPAISSAAAEYLSALGAGASGKELKGARRRLENLATPEPTVRELERTREISLSVPWLAPQDGEILERRAVNGMRAGPGDVLFRIADHRLVWVLLDVAERDLAQVAVGTKVTVRPRALAGQSFSGTVSLIYPHLNAATRTARIRIEVPNPDELLRPEMYVDAEIEIGLSGPVLAVPESAVLDSGVRQSVLVDKGEGRFEPREVKLGRRGGGLVEITNGLSEGDAVVTSANFLIDAESNLKAALKGFAESNSTPPAESVGGTGARQ
;
A
#
# COMPACT_ATOMS: atom_id res chain seq x y z
N MET A 1 -59.61 -4.60 -27.92
CA MET A 1 -60.31 -3.47 -28.56
C MET A 1 -60.09 -2.25 -27.66
N ASN A 2 -59.71 -1.07 -28.29
CA ASN A 2 -59.51 0.28 -27.76
C ASN A 2 -58.26 0.43 -26.86
N ARG A 3 -57.16 0.89 -27.34
CA ARG A 3 -56.57 2.14 -27.84
C ARG A 3 -57.09 3.42 -27.16
N ALA A 4 -56.21 4.06 -26.39
CA ALA A 4 -56.17 5.52 -26.27
C ALA A 4 -54.70 5.96 -26.04
N VAL A 5 -54.24 6.74 -27.00
CA VAL A 5 -53.00 7.54 -27.09
C VAL A 5 -53.33 8.95 -26.55
N ILE A 6 -52.50 9.54 -25.74
CA ILE A 6 -52.41 11.00 -25.56
C ILE A 6 -50.94 11.33 -25.19
N THR A 7 -50.17 11.78 -26.15
CA THR A 7 -49.53 13.11 -26.42
C THR A 7 -49.21 13.92 -25.15
N GLY A 8 -48.03 14.16 -24.82
CA GLY A 8 -47.01 15.14 -25.06
C GLY A 8 -47.32 16.57 -24.62
N THR A 9 -46.47 17.14 -23.76
CA THR A 9 -46.20 18.60 -23.81
C THR A 9 -44.86 18.89 -23.13
N ALA A 10 -43.95 19.43 -23.95
CA ALA A 10 -42.73 20.10 -23.51
C ALA A 10 -43.10 21.54 -23.12
N VAL A 11 -42.51 22.04 -22.02
CA VAL A 11 -42.52 23.47 -21.70
C VAL A 11 -41.10 23.91 -21.39
N ALA A 12 -40.57 24.72 -22.30
CA ALA A 12 -39.41 25.57 -22.13
C ALA A 12 -39.90 26.97 -21.69
N ILE A 13 -39.32 27.55 -20.66
CA ILE A 13 -39.44 28.97 -20.31
C ILE A 13 -38.12 29.42 -19.71
N CYS A 14 -37.30 30.15 -20.46
CA CYS A 14 -37.10 31.60 -20.53
C CYS A 14 -36.62 32.27 -19.25
N ALA A 15 -35.39 32.76 -19.39
CA ALA A 15 -34.75 33.75 -18.54
C ALA A 15 -35.46 35.08 -18.56
N THR A 16 -35.52 35.76 -17.41
CA THR A 16 -35.63 37.24 -17.38
C THR A 16 -34.80 37.80 -16.24
N ALA A 17 -34.09 38.84 -16.60
CA ALA A 17 -33.23 39.67 -15.77
C ALA A 17 -34.04 40.54 -14.79
N GLY A 18 -33.45 40.85 -13.64
CA GLY A 18 -33.91 41.86 -12.71
C GLY A 18 -32.72 42.51 -12.01
N ALA A 19 -32.32 43.68 -12.52
CA ALA A 19 -31.33 44.54 -11.90
C ALA A 19 -32.00 45.49 -10.88
N ALA A 20 -31.43 45.67 -9.71
CA ALA A 20 -31.56 46.88 -8.87
C ALA A 20 -30.38 46.96 -7.89
N LEU A 21 -29.44 47.84 -8.18
CA LEU A 21 -28.87 48.94 -7.42
C LEU A 21 -28.86 48.86 -5.89
N PHE A 22 -27.63 48.74 -5.31
CA PHE A 22 -27.21 49.64 -4.24
C PHE A 22 -25.68 49.86 -4.38
N ALA A 23 -25.30 51.12 -4.52
CA ALA A 23 -23.94 51.64 -4.47
C ALA A 23 -23.52 51.83 -3.03
N ASP A 24 -22.29 51.47 -2.70
CA ASP A 24 -21.35 52.34 -1.98
C ASP A 24 -19.98 51.67 -1.81
N GLY A 25 -19.00 52.31 -2.38
CA GLY A 25 -17.73 52.71 -1.78
C GLY A 25 -16.69 51.67 -1.47
N ILE A 26 -15.91 51.13 -2.47
CA ILE A 26 -14.54 50.72 -2.25
C ILE A 26 -13.67 51.17 -3.44
N PRO A 27 -12.51 51.86 -3.23
CA PRO A 27 -11.71 52.42 -4.30
C PRO A 27 -11.00 51.35 -5.13
N ARG A 28 -11.10 51.46 -6.44
CA ARG A 28 -10.33 50.67 -7.41
C ARG A 28 -8.86 50.97 -7.29
N ALA A 29 -8.07 49.99 -6.86
CA ALA A 29 -6.63 49.96 -7.05
C ALA A 29 -6.33 49.55 -8.49
N ASN A 30 -5.61 50.38 -9.22
CA ASN A 30 -5.08 50.15 -10.56
C ASN A 30 -4.25 48.87 -10.64
N PRO A 31 -4.34 48.06 -11.69
CA PRO A 31 -3.37 47.03 -11.97
C PRO A 31 -2.09 47.67 -12.49
N MET A 32 -1.08 47.81 -11.64
CA MET A 32 0.27 48.10 -12.08
C MET A 32 0.78 47.02 -13.02
N ALA A 33 1.13 47.44 -14.20
CA ALA A 33 1.86 46.69 -15.20
C ALA A 33 3.08 46.03 -14.58
N ARG A 34 3.18 44.70 -14.64
CA ARG A 34 4.43 43.99 -14.39
C ARG A 34 5.37 44.26 -15.55
N PRO A 35 6.58 44.81 -15.32
CA PRO A 35 7.59 44.82 -16.36
C PRO A 35 8.04 43.38 -16.61
N ALA A 36 7.93 42.93 -17.85
CA ALA A 36 8.63 41.74 -18.33
C ALA A 36 10.12 41.98 -18.27
N LEU A 37 10.79 41.45 -17.25
CA LEU A 37 12.24 41.35 -17.21
C LEU A 37 12.66 40.28 -18.22
N SER A 38 12.92 40.71 -19.42
CA SER A 38 13.73 39.96 -20.38
C SER A 38 15.16 39.96 -19.83
N PHE A 39 15.58 38.85 -19.24
CA PHE A 39 17.00 38.62 -18.98
C PHE A 39 17.65 38.29 -20.33
N ALA A 40 18.23 39.33 -20.95
CA ALA A 40 19.25 39.14 -21.94
C ALA A 40 20.47 38.58 -21.20
N LEU A 41 20.83 37.31 -21.48
CA LEU A 41 22.12 36.72 -21.07
C LEU A 41 23.21 37.43 -21.89
N ALA A 42 23.69 38.57 -21.39
CA ALA A 42 25.01 39.04 -21.74
C ALA A 42 25.99 38.30 -20.84
N ALA A 43 26.75 37.38 -21.42
CA ALA A 43 27.89 36.75 -20.76
C ALA A 43 28.95 37.79 -20.52
N ASP A 44 28.91 38.44 -19.34
CA ASP A 44 29.99 39.25 -18.84
C ASP A 44 30.97 38.31 -18.10
N ALA A 45 31.94 37.78 -18.86
CA ALA A 45 33.04 36.97 -18.35
C ALA A 45 33.95 37.85 -17.50
N GLY A 46 33.67 37.95 -16.20
CA GLY A 46 34.55 38.68 -15.32
C GLY A 46 33.98 39.21 -14.00
N ALA A 47 32.68 39.16 -13.78
CA ALA A 47 32.12 39.61 -12.49
C ALA A 47 32.53 38.66 -11.36
N THR A 48 33.25 39.20 -10.33
CA THR A 48 33.61 38.45 -9.13
C THR A 48 32.36 38.14 -8.30
N ILE A 49 32.08 36.87 -8.07
CA ILE A 49 30.90 36.43 -7.29
C ILE A 49 31.20 36.39 -5.80
N TYR A 50 32.38 35.92 -5.44
CA TYR A 50 32.84 35.86 -4.03
C TYR A 50 34.36 35.81 -3.95
N TYR A 51 34.86 35.94 -2.72
CA TYR A 51 36.28 35.87 -2.39
C TYR A 51 36.53 34.63 -1.53
N GLN A 52 37.60 33.89 -1.82
CA GLN A 52 38.03 32.68 -1.12
C GLN A 52 39.29 32.90 -0.34
N ASP A 53 39.45 32.21 0.78
CA ASP A 53 40.68 32.23 1.59
C ASP A 53 41.90 31.80 0.75
N PRO A 54 43.01 32.56 0.78
CA PRO A 54 44.21 32.28 -0.03
C PRO A 54 44.92 30.97 0.32
N ASP A 55 44.68 30.42 1.53
CA ASP A 55 45.26 29.16 2.00
C ASP A 55 44.39 27.93 1.65
N GLY A 56 43.35 28.09 0.80
CA GLY A 56 42.48 26.98 0.36
C GLY A 56 41.51 26.47 1.42
N LYS A 57 41.36 27.15 2.55
CA LYS A 57 40.39 26.80 3.57
C LYS A 57 38.97 27.10 3.07
N PRO A 58 37.94 26.36 3.46
CA PRO A 58 36.57 26.52 2.98
C PRO A 58 35.86 27.73 3.62
N PHE A 59 36.53 28.91 3.61
CA PHE A 59 35.94 30.16 4.03
C PHE A 59 35.71 31.06 2.83
N TYR A 60 34.50 31.61 2.72
CA TYR A 60 34.09 32.46 1.61
C TYR A 60 33.53 33.79 2.12
N SER A 61 33.71 34.86 1.34
CA SER A 61 33.16 36.19 1.65
C SER A 61 32.55 36.80 0.38
N PRO A 62 31.38 37.44 0.46
CA PRO A 62 30.80 38.18 -0.67
C PRO A 62 31.53 39.53 -0.91
N THR A 63 32.34 39.99 0.01
CA THR A 63 33.09 41.23 -0.08
C THR A 63 34.59 40.96 0.04
N PRO A 64 35.46 41.84 -0.54
CA PRO A 64 36.90 41.72 -0.40
C PRO A 64 37.30 41.71 1.09
N LYS A 65 38.11 40.74 1.49
CA LYS A 65 38.56 40.55 2.87
C LYS A 65 40.05 40.25 2.88
N LYS A 66 40.73 40.60 4.01
CA LYS A 66 42.12 40.23 4.25
C LYS A 66 42.22 39.19 5.34
N THR A 67 43.19 38.31 5.24
CA THR A 67 43.57 37.41 6.33
C THR A 67 44.18 38.17 7.50
N PRO A 68 44.25 37.59 8.71
CA PRO A 68 44.95 38.23 9.85
C PRO A 68 46.40 38.57 9.54
N ASP A 69 47.03 37.90 8.59
CA ASP A 69 48.41 38.11 8.15
C ASP A 69 48.54 39.17 7.04
N GLY A 70 47.43 39.89 6.70
CA GLY A 70 47.40 40.99 5.75
C GLY A 70 47.31 40.60 4.27
N ARG A 71 47.18 39.34 3.92
CA ARG A 71 47.02 38.86 2.53
C ARG A 71 45.58 39.04 2.05
N ASP A 72 45.40 39.46 0.79
CA ASP A 72 44.08 39.63 0.19
C ASP A 72 43.48 38.27 -0.16
N TRP A 73 42.16 38.13 0.00
CA TRP A 73 41.41 36.95 -0.42
C TRP A 73 41.31 36.89 -1.94
N ARG A 74 41.39 35.69 -2.50
CA ARG A 74 41.37 35.44 -3.93
C ARG A 74 39.95 35.64 -4.49
N SER A 75 39.80 36.48 -5.51
CA SER A 75 38.53 36.71 -6.21
C SER A 75 38.19 35.52 -7.13
N VAL A 76 36.95 35.05 -7.08
CA VAL A 76 36.45 33.96 -7.95
C VAL A 76 35.41 34.55 -8.90
N PRO A 77 35.69 34.60 -10.23
CA PRO A 77 34.78 35.14 -11.24
C PRO A 77 33.65 34.17 -11.55
N ALA A 78 32.55 34.69 -12.11
CA ALA A 78 31.41 33.91 -12.59
C ALA A 78 31.90 32.93 -13.70
N GLY A 79 31.63 31.63 -13.51
CA GLY A 79 32.02 30.59 -14.44
C GLY A 79 33.38 29.94 -14.20
N ALA A 80 34.13 30.35 -13.19
CA ALA A 80 35.30 29.59 -12.74
C ALA A 80 34.80 28.34 -12.00
N ASP A 81 35.03 27.18 -12.57
CA ASP A 81 34.85 25.89 -11.92
C ASP A 81 35.71 25.89 -10.66
N VAL A 82 35.08 25.73 -9.49
CA VAL A 82 35.81 25.59 -8.23
C VAL A 82 36.47 24.23 -8.25
N ARG A 83 37.67 24.16 -8.78
CA ARG A 83 38.50 22.98 -8.65
C ARG A 83 39.04 23.01 -7.23
N PHE A 84 38.59 22.09 -6.42
CA PHE A 84 39.29 21.68 -5.19
C PHE A 84 40.44 20.76 -5.65
N ASP A 85 41.38 21.33 -6.43
CA ASP A 85 42.59 20.63 -6.80
C ASP A 85 43.58 20.72 -5.64
N GLU A 86 44.21 19.59 -5.37
CA GLU A 86 45.39 19.48 -4.50
C GLU A 86 46.34 20.64 -4.63
N PRO A 87 47.00 21.03 -3.55
CA PRO A 87 48.00 22.10 -3.60
C PRO A 87 49.06 21.77 -4.64
N GLU A 88 49.29 22.73 -5.54
CA GLU A 88 50.36 22.69 -6.54
C GLU A 88 51.69 22.38 -5.84
N LYS A 89 52.27 21.24 -6.19
CA LYS A 89 53.56 20.76 -5.69
C LYS A 89 54.65 21.76 -6.09
N PRO A 90 55.47 22.28 -5.17
CA PRO A 90 56.61 23.10 -5.54
C PRO A 90 57.62 22.28 -6.34
N PRO A 91 58.46 22.90 -7.23
CA PRO A 91 59.40 22.20 -8.08
C PRO A 91 60.41 21.46 -7.22
N ALA A 92 60.73 20.26 -7.70
CA ALA A 92 61.59 19.31 -7.05
C ALA A 92 63.04 19.80 -7.03
N ASP A 93 63.61 19.87 -5.82
CA ASP A 93 65.02 19.62 -5.60
C ASP A 93 65.18 18.73 -4.35
N ALA A 94 65.81 17.62 -4.62
CA ALA A 94 66.64 16.73 -3.82
C ALA A 94 66.13 16.19 -2.45
N THR A 95 66.09 14.85 -2.44
CA THR A 95 66.51 13.95 -1.36
C THR A 95 65.55 13.71 -0.19
N SER A 96 64.73 12.63 -0.32
CA SER A 96 64.75 11.56 0.68
C SER A 96 64.04 10.29 0.13
N ALA A 97 64.81 9.22 0.12
CA ALA A 97 64.32 7.86 -0.16
C ALA A 97 63.52 7.38 1.03
N GLU A 98 62.21 7.18 0.86
CA GLU A 98 61.40 6.38 1.77
C GLU A 98 60.59 5.34 0.96
N ALA A 99 60.71 4.11 1.43
CA ALA A 99 60.27 2.84 0.89
C ALA A 99 58.90 2.87 0.18
N LYS A 100 58.91 2.91 -1.14
CA LYS A 100 57.84 2.39 -1.98
C LYS A 100 57.92 0.84 -1.92
N SER A 101 56.92 0.20 -1.31
CA SER A 101 56.71 -1.25 -1.52
C SER A 101 56.73 -1.51 -3.03
N GLU A 102 57.62 -2.38 -3.48
CA GLU A 102 57.78 -2.78 -4.86
C GLU A 102 56.55 -3.47 -5.35
N ARG A 103 55.61 -2.75 -5.93
CA ARG A 103 54.51 -3.36 -6.70
C ARG A 103 55.16 -3.89 -7.99
N ARG A 104 55.16 -5.21 -8.15
CA ARG A 104 55.68 -5.85 -9.37
C ARG A 104 54.86 -5.42 -10.57
N ILE A 105 55.55 -4.85 -11.60
CA ILE A 105 54.96 -4.51 -12.91
C ILE A 105 54.78 -5.82 -13.65
N ARG A 106 53.55 -6.09 -14.09
CA ARG A 106 53.20 -7.31 -14.83
C ARG A 106 53.51 -7.15 -16.33
N TYR A 107 53.13 -6.02 -16.88
CA TYR A 107 53.41 -5.64 -18.28
C TYR A 107 53.15 -4.12 -18.46
N TYR A 108 53.56 -3.64 -19.64
CA TYR A 108 53.30 -2.26 -20.07
C TYR A 108 52.29 -2.29 -21.22
N ARG A 109 51.26 -1.41 -21.18
CA ARG A 109 50.23 -1.31 -22.21
C ARG A 109 50.39 -0.05 -23.05
N ASN A 110 49.92 -0.07 -24.29
CA ASN A 110 49.90 1.06 -25.19
C ASN A 110 49.01 2.21 -24.60
N PRO A 111 49.52 3.47 -24.54
CA PRO A 111 48.76 4.61 -24.02
C PRO A 111 47.52 4.94 -24.84
N MET A 112 47.44 4.58 -26.09
CA MET A 112 46.28 4.76 -26.99
C MET A 112 45.20 3.68 -26.83
N GLY A 113 45.34 2.72 -25.91
CA GLY A 113 44.37 1.65 -25.70
C GLY A 113 44.42 0.53 -26.70
N LEU A 114 45.45 0.47 -27.59
CA LEU A 114 45.69 -0.63 -28.49
C LEU A 114 46.07 -1.90 -27.72
N ALA A 115 45.70 -3.07 -28.24
CA ALA A 115 45.94 -4.38 -27.62
C ALA A 115 47.42 -4.78 -27.53
N ASP A 116 48.34 -3.92 -27.95
CA ASP A 116 49.77 -4.16 -27.89
C ASP A 116 50.29 -3.98 -26.46
N THR A 117 50.89 -5.02 -25.91
CA THR A 117 51.50 -5.06 -24.58
C THR A 117 52.96 -5.43 -24.66
N SER A 118 53.78 -4.90 -23.75
CA SER A 118 55.21 -5.21 -23.68
C SER A 118 55.61 -5.62 -22.27
N PRO A 119 56.48 -6.60 -22.06
CA PRO A 119 57.01 -6.94 -20.74
C PRO A 119 58.05 -5.94 -20.25
N VAL A 120 58.52 -5.05 -21.12
CA VAL A 120 59.52 -4.01 -20.83
C VAL A 120 59.00 -2.64 -21.22
N PRO A 121 59.50 -1.55 -20.59
CA PRO A 121 59.16 -0.19 -21.03
C PRO A 121 59.46 0.03 -22.52
N LYS A 122 58.46 0.48 -23.28
CA LYS A 122 58.52 0.68 -24.74
C LYS A 122 57.78 1.99 -25.06
N LYS A 123 58.18 2.63 -26.14
CA LYS A 123 57.47 3.76 -26.73
C LYS A 123 56.67 3.30 -27.94
N ASP A 124 55.52 3.91 -28.14
CA ASP A 124 54.71 3.70 -29.32
C ASP A 124 55.31 4.35 -30.57
N SER A 125 54.66 4.16 -31.71
CA SER A 125 55.11 4.78 -32.98
C SER A 125 55.03 6.29 -33.03
N MET A 126 54.37 6.93 -32.02
CA MET A 126 54.24 8.37 -31.87
C MET A 126 55.14 8.92 -30.76
N GLY A 127 55.98 8.09 -30.13
CA GLY A 127 56.94 8.48 -29.12
C GLY A 127 56.41 8.54 -27.68
N MET A 128 55.14 8.09 -27.41
CA MET A 128 54.54 8.06 -26.07
C MET A 128 55.01 6.81 -25.33
N ASP A 129 55.28 6.95 -24.03
CA ASP A 129 55.67 5.85 -23.16
C ASP A 129 54.49 4.94 -22.83
N TYR A 130 54.69 3.61 -22.85
CA TYR A 130 53.72 2.62 -22.42
C TYR A 130 53.44 2.72 -20.93
N ILE A 131 52.18 2.59 -20.54
CA ILE A 131 51.71 2.74 -19.16
C ILE A 131 51.97 1.41 -18.42
N PRO A 132 52.69 1.40 -17.27
CA PRO A 132 52.92 0.21 -16.47
C PRO A 132 51.61 -0.28 -15.81
N VAL A 133 51.32 -1.59 -15.93
CA VAL A 133 50.22 -2.29 -15.25
C VAL A 133 50.83 -3.16 -14.16
N TYR A 134 50.40 -2.97 -12.92
CA TYR A 134 50.92 -3.64 -11.73
C TYR A 134 50.19 -4.96 -11.44
N GLU A 135 50.83 -5.93 -10.79
CA GLU A 135 50.18 -7.13 -10.27
C GLU A 135 49.07 -6.76 -9.29
N GLY A 136 47.81 -7.19 -9.52
CA GLY A 136 46.62 -6.87 -8.76
C GLY A 136 45.73 -5.78 -9.36
N GLU A 137 46.10 -5.20 -10.52
CA GLU A 137 45.22 -4.37 -11.33
C GLU A 137 44.50 -5.26 -12.38
N ASP A 138 43.56 -6.08 -11.87
CA ASP A 138 42.75 -6.92 -12.76
C ASP A 138 41.83 -6.06 -13.62
N LEU A 139 42.12 -5.98 -14.90
CA LEU A 139 41.33 -5.28 -15.93
C LEU A 139 39.99 -5.96 -16.24
N ASP A 140 39.70 -7.08 -15.56
CA ASP A 140 38.49 -7.89 -15.77
C ASP A 140 37.41 -7.66 -14.72
N ASP A 141 37.59 -6.71 -13.82
CA ASP A 141 36.63 -6.39 -12.79
C ASP A 141 35.50 -5.57 -13.43
N ARG A 142 34.27 -6.15 -13.46
CA ARG A 142 33.03 -5.47 -13.87
C ARG A 142 32.69 -4.31 -12.94
N SER A 143 33.56 -3.98 -11.97
CA SER A 143 33.37 -2.92 -10.99
C SER A 143 33.54 -1.53 -11.61
N VAL A 144 32.66 -0.63 -11.21
CA VAL A 144 32.73 0.79 -11.55
C VAL A 144 33.37 1.52 -10.38
N LYS A 145 34.51 2.19 -10.63
CA LYS A 145 35.16 3.03 -9.65
C LYS A 145 34.71 4.47 -9.84
N LEU A 146 34.07 5.05 -8.84
CA LEU A 146 33.68 6.46 -8.79
C LEU A 146 34.59 7.22 -7.83
N SER A 147 34.93 8.46 -8.18
CA SER A 147 35.68 9.33 -7.28
C SER A 147 34.79 9.77 -6.10
N PRO A 148 35.35 10.00 -4.89
CA PRO A 148 34.58 10.44 -3.72
C PRO A 148 33.72 11.67 -3.99
N GLY A 149 34.23 12.64 -4.73
CA GLY A 149 33.50 13.85 -5.09
C GLY A 149 32.29 13.55 -6.03
N LYS A 150 32.37 12.50 -6.85
CA LYS A 150 31.27 12.10 -7.72
C LYS A 150 30.19 11.36 -6.92
N ILE A 151 30.58 10.51 -5.97
CA ILE A 151 29.66 9.81 -5.04
C ILE A 151 28.89 10.84 -4.22
N GLN A 152 29.57 11.86 -3.69
CA GLN A 152 28.93 12.90 -2.90
C GLN A 152 27.95 13.76 -3.72
N ARG A 153 28.28 14.07 -4.98
CA ARG A 153 27.38 14.83 -5.88
C ARG A 153 26.18 14.02 -6.34
N THR A 154 26.33 12.73 -6.56
CA THR A 154 25.20 11.85 -6.94
C THR A 154 24.29 11.49 -5.78
N GLY A 155 24.73 11.71 -4.53
CA GLY A 155 23.97 11.33 -3.34
C GLY A 155 23.82 9.81 -3.18
N ALA A 156 24.77 9.01 -3.70
CA ALA A 156 24.75 7.56 -3.55
C ALA A 156 24.83 7.19 -2.07
N LYS A 157 23.90 6.36 -1.63
CA LYS A 157 23.85 5.79 -0.27
C LYS A 157 23.88 4.29 -0.38
N SER A 158 24.65 3.66 0.50
CA SER A 158 24.72 2.21 0.63
C SER A 158 24.14 1.78 1.96
N GLU A 159 23.36 0.70 1.97
CA GLU A 159 22.77 0.12 3.17
C GLU A 159 23.15 -1.36 3.26
N PRO A 160 23.42 -1.88 4.46
CA PRO A 160 23.74 -3.29 4.64
C PRO A 160 22.49 -4.16 4.41
N VAL A 161 22.68 -5.26 3.71
CA VAL A 161 21.66 -6.29 3.52
C VAL A 161 21.46 -7.05 4.82
N MET A 162 20.25 -7.02 5.33
CA MET A 162 19.89 -7.67 6.60
C MET A 162 18.70 -8.61 6.42
N ARG A 163 18.58 -9.56 7.36
CA ARG A 163 17.37 -10.37 7.45
C ARG A 163 16.27 -9.60 8.16
N GLN A 164 15.17 -9.38 7.44
CA GLN A 164 14.00 -8.67 7.97
C GLN A 164 12.71 -9.25 7.41
N PRO A 165 11.58 -9.11 8.12
CA PRO A 165 10.31 -9.60 7.64
C PRO A 165 9.82 -8.75 6.47
N VAL A 166 9.62 -9.35 5.31
CA VAL A 166 8.96 -8.71 4.16
C VAL A 166 7.46 -8.92 4.34
N ARG A 167 6.75 -7.85 4.72
CA ARG A 167 5.30 -7.85 4.87
C ARG A 167 4.69 -7.36 3.58
N SER A 168 3.91 -8.19 2.96
CA SER A 168 3.06 -7.79 1.83
C SER A 168 1.63 -7.62 2.32
N VAL A 169 0.91 -6.69 1.73
CA VAL A 169 -0.51 -6.46 2.01
C VAL A 169 -1.30 -6.52 0.72
N ILE A 170 -2.38 -7.28 0.74
CA ILE A 170 -3.38 -7.26 -0.32
C ILE A 170 -4.41 -6.23 0.07
N ARG A 171 -4.67 -5.28 -0.82
CA ARG A 171 -5.75 -4.30 -0.66
C ARG A 171 -6.96 -4.77 -1.44
N ALA A 172 -8.09 -4.87 -0.75
CA ALA A 172 -9.34 -5.29 -1.33
C ALA A 172 -10.49 -4.38 -0.88
N PRO A 173 -11.35 -3.95 -1.80
CA PRO A 173 -12.59 -3.27 -1.44
C PRO A 173 -13.60 -4.29 -0.90
N GLY A 174 -14.54 -3.80 -0.11
CA GLY A 174 -15.61 -4.62 0.42
C GLY A 174 -16.77 -3.83 0.98
N THR A 175 -17.73 -4.57 1.52
CA THR A 175 -18.92 -4.04 2.17
C THR A 175 -19.13 -4.71 3.52
N VAL A 176 -19.62 -3.94 4.48
CA VAL A 176 -20.09 -4.47 5.77
C VAL A 176 -21.43 -5.15 5.57
N GLN A 177 -21.60 -6.33 6.16
CA GLN A 177 -22.83 -7.11 6.12
C GLN A 177 -23.23 -7.54 7.53
N GLU A 178 -24.50 -7.80 7.72
CA GLU A 178 -24.99 -8.40 8.98
C GLU A 178 -24.45 -9.83 9.15
N ASP A 179 -24.15 -10.22 10.38
CA ASP A 179 -23.93 -11.63 10.70
C ASP A 179 -25.31 -12.36 10.71
N GLU A 180 -25.57 -13.15 9.67
CA GLU A 180 -26.83 -13.91 9.52
C GLU A 180 -27.17 -14.77 10.74
N ARG A 181 -26.17 -15.20 11.51
CA ARG A 181 -26.35 -15.99 12.73
C ARG A 181 -26.91 -15.17 13.90
N ARG A 182 -26.83 -13.84 13.80
CA ARG A 182 -27.25 -12.87 14.82
C ARG A 182 -28.51 -12.10 14.43
N VAL A 183 -29.15 -12.52 13.35
CA VAL A 183 -30.44 -11.99 12.95
C VAL A 183 -31.54 -12.90 13.50
N SER A 184 -32.49 -12.33 14.23
CA SER A 184 -33.67 -13.02 14.75
C SER A 184 -34.94 -12.44 14.17
N VAL A 185 -35.86 -13.33 13.85
CA VAL A 185 -37.19 -12.98 13.37
C VAL A 185 -38.21 -13.28 14.46
N VAL A 186 -39.05 -12.31 14.77
CA VAL A 186 -40.19 -12.46 15.66
C VAL A 186 -41.42 -12.71 14.78
N ALA A 187 -41.91 -13.93 14.84
CA ALA A 187 -43.08 -14.38 14.09
C ALA A 187 -43.97 -15.27 14.99
N LEU A 188 -45.29 -15.27 14.74
CA LEU A 188 -46.22 -16.14 15.48
C LEU A 188 -46.24 -17.53 14.82
N ARG A 189 -46.47 -18.56 15.64
CA ARG A 189 -46.71 -19.95 15.17
C ARG A 189 -48.18 -20.29 15.08
N PHE A 190 -49.05 -19.34 15.30
CA PHE A 190 -50.50 -19.46 15.37
C PHE A 190 -51.14 -18.17 14.81
N GLU A 191 -52.42 -18.22 14.60
CA GLU A 191 -53.20 -17.06 14.23
C GLU A 191 -53.61 -16.27 15.51
N GLY A 192 -53.38 -14.96 15.45
CA GLY A 192 -53.72 -14.05 16.57
C GLY A 192 -53.89 -12.62 16.10
N PHE A 193 -54.22 -11.76 17.09
CA PHE A 193 -54.36 -10.33 16.89
C PHE A 193 -53.32 -9.60 17.75
N VAL A 194 -52.62 -8.64 17.12
CA VAL A 194 -51.72 -7.73 17.84
C VAL A 194 -52.59 -6.66 18.51
N GLU A 195 -52.80 -6.78 19.82
CA GLU A 195 -53.63 -5.80 20.56
C GLU A 195 -52.93 -4.46 20.74
N SER A 196 -51.66 -4.50 21.10
CA SER A 196 -50.82 -3.31 21.23
C SER A 196 -49.38 -3.61 20.91
N VAL A 197 -48.70 -2.65 20.33
CA VAL A 197 -47.24 -2.68 20.08
C VAL A 197 -46.60 -1.72 21.08
N ALA A 198 -45.49 -2.14 21.67
CA ALA A 198 -44.68 -1.28 22.53
C ALA A 198 -44.18 -0.04 21.76
N ASP A 199 -43.82 0.98 22.52
CA ASP A 199 -43.25 2.21 21.91
C ASP A 199 -41.81 1.98 21.44
N VAL A 200 -41.70 1.17 20.39
CA VAL A 200 -40.43 0.86 19.72
C VAL A 200 -40.61 0.95 18.20
N THR A 201 -39.60 1.47 17.54
CA THR A 201 -39.61 1.70 16.11
C THR A 201 -38.38 1.04 15.41
N THR A 202 -38.37 1.02 14.09
CA THR A 202 -37.19 0.63 13.34
C THR A 202 -36.01 1.57 13.66
N GLY A 203 -34.86 1.01 13.98
CA GLY A 203 -33.66 1.72 14.46
C GLY A 203 -33.50 1.76 15.98
N ASP A 204 -34.53 1.35 16.74
CA ASP A 204 -34.41 1.31 18.19
C ASP A 204 -33.69 0.06 18.68
N HIS A 205 -32.90 0.23 19.75
CA HIS A 205 -32.25 -0.90 20.42
C HIS A 205 -33.21 -1.53 21.42
N VAL A 206 -33.27 -2.84 21.45
CA VAL A 206 -34.05 -3.64 22.37
C VAL A 206 -33.18 -4.64 23.13
N HIS A 207 -33.59 -4.95 24.35
CA HIS A 207 -32.93 -5.96 25.16
C HIS A 207 -33.66 -7.27 25.15
N LYS A 208 -32.93 -8.38 25.26
CA LYS A 208 -33.51 -9.73 25.39
C LYS A 208 -34.56 -9.75 26.54
N GLY A 209 -35.75 -10.21 26.20
CA GLY A 209 -36.88 -10.25 27.16
C GLY A 209 -37.67 -8.95 27.27
N GLN A 210 -37.31 -7.89 26.57
CA GLN A 210 -38.10 -6.66 26.50
C GLN A 210 -39.43 -6.94 25.77
N PRO A 211 -40.60 -6.50 26.29
CA PRO A 211 -41.86 -6.62 25.59
C PRO A 211 -41.86 -5.79 24.30
N LEU A 212 -42.24 -6.42 23.17
CA LEU A 212 -42.36 -5.80 21.86
C LEU A 212 -43.82 -5.53 21.48
N MET A 213 -44.70 -6.42 21.86
CA MET A 213 -46.14 -6.33 21.56
C MET A 213 -46.92 -7.24 22.48
N ASN A 214 -48.20 -6.99 22.58
CA ASN A 214 -49.19 -7.85 23.24
C ASN A 214 -50.03 -8.53 22.17
N VAL A 215 -50.22 -9.85 22.31
CA VAL A 215 -50.93 -10.67 21.33
C VAL A 215 -52.08 -11.41 21.98
N TYR A 216 -53.26 -11.30 21.42
CA TYR A 216 -54.40 -12.14 21.74
C TYR A 216 -54.46 -13.34 20.75
N SER A 217 -54.68 -14.54 21.27
CA SER A 217 -54.94 -15.71 20.46
C SER A 217 -55.87 -16.71 21.14
N PRO A 218 -56.93 -17.11 20.46
CA PRO A 218 -57.82 -18.20 20.95
C PRO A 218 -57.07 -19.51 21.15
N ALA A 219 -56.05 -19.80 20.32
CA ALA A 219 -55.24 -21.03 20.42
C ALA A 219 -54.41 -21.06 21.71
N ILE A 220 -53.81 -19.93 22.11
CA ILE A 220 -53.07 -19.83 23.40
C ILE A 220 -54.04 -19.93 24.56
N SER A 221 -55.17 -19.21 24.50
CA SER A 221 -56.19 -19.23 25.58
C SER A 221 -56.73 -20.65 25.81
N SER A 222 -57.00 -21.41 24.73
CA SER A 222 -57.46 -22.82 24.82
C SER A 222 -56.36 -23.73 25.39
N ALA A 223 -55.10 -23.58 24.95
CA ALA A 223 -53.99 -24.36 25.47
C ALA A 223 -53.70 -24.06 26.96
N ALA A 224 -53.85 -22.79 27.37
CA ALA A 224 -53.70 -22.38 28.74
C ALA A 224 -54.80 -22.96 29.65
N ALA A 225 -56.07 -22.98 29.17
CA ALA A 225 -57.17 -23.60 29.89
C ALA A 225 -56.97 -25.14 30.08
N GLU A 226 -56.49 -25.81 29.02
CA GLU A 226 -56.16 -27.25 29.06
C GLU A 226 -55.02 -27.51 30.07
N TYR A 227 -53.99 -26.66 30.09
CA TYR A 227 -52.86 -26.76 31.01
C TYR A 227 -53.30 -26.53 32.47
N LEU A 228 -54.11 -25.51 32.74
CA LEU A 228 -54.62 -25.25 34.07
C LEU A 228 -55.58 -26.38 34.56
N SER A 229 -56.41 -26.92 33.67
CA SER A 229 -57.26 -28.05 34.00
C SER A 229 -56.42 -29.28 34.40
N ALA A 230 -55.41 -29.62 33.63
CA ALA A 230 -54.48 -30.70 33.97
C ALA A 230 -53.76 -30.50 35.29
N LEU A 231 -53.36 -29.24 35.56
CA LEU A 231 -52.70 -28.86 36.80
C LEU A 231 -53.59 -28.93 38.01
N GLY A 232 -54.89 -28.54 37.87
CA GLY A 232 -55.90 -28.56 38.93
C GLY A 232 -56.43 -29.99 39.24
N ALA A 233 -56.51 -30.85 38.23
CA ALA A 233 -56.97 -32.23 38.39
C ALA A 233 -55.94 -33.20 39.01
N GLY A 234 -54.73 -32.71 39.31
CA GLY A 234 -53.65 -33.58 39.77
C GLY A 234 -53.27 -34.63 38.68
N ALA A 235 -53.41 -34.24 37.42
CA ALA A 235 -53.25 -35.11 36.28
C ALA A 235 -51.91 -35.85 36.30
N SER A 236 -51.85 -37.01 35.64
CA SER A 236 -50.64 -37.81 35.54
C SER A 236 -49.50 -36.98 34.89
N GLY A 237 -48.24 -37.23 35.28
CA GLY A 237 -47.11 -36.48 34.74
C GLY A 237 -47.03 -36.50 33.22
N LYS A 238 -47.71 -37.42 32.51
CA LYS A 238 -47.76 -37.44 31.02
C LYS A 238 -48.76 -36.45 30.46
N GLU A 239 -49.94 -36.30 31.09
CA GLU A 239 -50.99 -35.38 30.64
C GLU A 239 -50.54 -33.93 30.86
N LEU A 240 -50.02 -33.64 32.04
CA LEU A 240 -49.44 -32.32 32.33
C LEU A 240 -48.30 -31.93 31.37
N LYS A 241 -47.36 -32.85 31.10
CA LYS A 241 -46.33 -32.65 30.12
C LYS A 241 -46.90 -32.44 28.71
N GLY A 242 -47.96 -33.12 28.36
CA GLY A 242 -48.64 -32.97 27.05
C GLY A 242 -49.23 -31.57 26.89
N ALA A 243 -49.95 -31.09 27.89
CA ALA A 243 -50.57 -29.76 27.90
C ALA A 243 -49.49 -28.65 27.88
N ARG A 244 -48.41 -28.79 28.67
CA ARG A 244 -47.28 -27.84 28.63
C ARG A 244 -46.64 -27.81 27.24
N ARG A 245 -46.37 -28.96 26.63
CA ARG A 245 -45.79 -29.05 25.28
C ARG A 245 -46.65 -28.32 24.23
N ARG A 246 -47.97 -28.29 24.43
CA ARG A 246 -48.85 -27.57 23.52
C ARG A 246 -48.59 -26.05 23.57
N LEU A 247 -48.40 -25.49 24.78
CA LEU A 247 -48.01 -24.07 24.98
C LEU A 247 -46.62 -23.81 24.38
N GLU A 248 -45.67 -24.72 24.58
CA GLU A 248 -44.32 -24.65 23.99
C GLU A 248 -44.36 -24.66 22.46
N ASN A 249 -45.21 -25.53 21.85
CA ASN A 249 -45.38 -25.58 20.40
C ASN A 249 -45.93 -24.28 19.81
N LEU A 250 -46.77 -23.59 20.58
CA LEU A 250 -47.25 -22.25 20.24
C LEU A 250 -46.23 -21.15 20.52
N ALA A 251 -45.01 -21.52 20.97
CA ALA A 251 -43.95 -20.58 21.38
C ALA A 251 -44.38 -19.55 22.41
N THR A 252 -45.32 -19.93 23.29
CA THR A 252 -45.74 -19.07 24.41
C THR A 252 -44.52 -18.70 25.26
N PRO A 253 -44.29 -17.43 25.56
CA PRO A 253 -43.13 -17.02 26.35
C PRO A 253 -43.12 -17.67 27.74
N GLU A 254 -41.94 -18.18 28.17
CA GLU A 254 -41.80 -18.87 29.45
C GLU A 254 -42.25 -18.03 30.68
N PRO A 255 -42.04 -16.69 30.72
CA PRO A 255 -42.59 -15.83 31.76
C PRO A 255 -44.13 -15.93 31.85
N THR A 256 -44.81 -15.98 30.71
CA THR A 256 -46.28 -16.13 30.65
C THR A 256 -46.74 -17.47 31.20
N VAL A 257 -46.00 -18.54 30.88
CA VAL A 257 -46.32 -19.89 31.43
C VAL A 257 -46.15 -19.91 32.95
N ARG A 258 -45.06 -19.33 33.46
CA ARG A 258 -44.85 -19.22 34.92
C ARG A 258 -45.87 -18.36 35.60
N GLU A 259 -46.30 -17.26 34.98
CA GLU A 259 -47.37 -16.43 35.51
C GLU A 259 -48.69 -17.20 35.57
N LEU A 260 -49.04 -17.97 34.52
CA LEU A 260 -50.19 -18.86 34.48
C LEU A 260 -50.14 -19.92 35.61
N GLU A 261 -48.99 -20.51 35.88
CA GLU A 261 -48.79 -21.43 37.01
C GLU A 261 -49.02 -20.79 38.35
N ARG A 262 -48.57 -19.55 38.54
CA ARG A 262 -48.62 -18.77 39.78
C ARG A 262 -50.03 -18.25 40.09
N THR A 263 -50.64 -17.61 39.09
CA THR A 263 -51.93 -16.90 39.29
C THR A 263 -53.14 -17.82 39.12
N ARG A 264 -52.99 -18.94 38.32
CA ARG A 264 -54.09 -19.80 37.88
C ARG A 264 -55.13 -19.06 37.05
N GLU A 265 -54.79 -17.91 36.48
CA GLU A 265 -55.65 -17.11 35.64
C GLU A 265 -55.16 -17.10 34.22
N ILE A 266 -56.08 -17.20 33.25
CA ILE A 266 -55.74 -17.15 31.82
C ILE A 266 -55.66 -15.68 31.41
N SER A 267 -54.45 -15.21 31.09
CA SER A 267 -54.30 -13.91 30.47
C SER A 267 -54.80 -13.97 29.02
N LEU A 268 -55.68 -13.06 28.66
CA LEU A 268 -56.16 -12.90 27.29
C LEU A 268 -55.08 -12.29 26.40
N SER A 269 -54.26 -11.40 26.98
CA SER A 269 -53.20 -10.70 26.27
C SER A 269 -51.83 -11.22 26.74
N VAL A 270 -51.05 -11.71 25.79
CA VAL A 270 -49.74 -12.32 26.03
C VAL A 270 -48.64 -11.41 25.52
N PRO A 271 -47.72 -10.97 26.41
CA PRO A 271 -46.58 -10.16 25.98
C PRO A 271 -45.61 -10.99 25.17
N TRP A 272 -45.33 -10.54 23.95
CA TRP A 272 -44.31 -11.12 23.07
C TRP A 272 -42.99 -10.39 23.22
N LEU A 273 -41.95 -11.14 23.52
CA LEU A 273 -40.68 -10.58 24.00
C LEU A 273 -39.60 -10.63 22.91
N ALA A 274 -38.62 -9.72 22.98
CA ALA A 274 -37.45 -9.76 22.17
C ALA A 274 -36.60 -11.02 22.47
N PRO A 275 -36.21 -11.81 21.47
CA PRO A 275 -35.46 -13.07 21.65
C PRO A 275 -33.98 -12.82 22.01
N GLN A 276 -33.46 -11.66 21.66
CA GLN A 276 -32.06 -11.27 21.84
C GLN A 276 -31.93 -9.75 22.00
N ASP A 277 -30.74 -9.29 22.42
CA ASP A 277 -30.36 -7.88 22.32
C ASP A 277 -30.12 -7.53 20.86
N GLY A 278 -30.34 -6.27 20.47
CA GLY A 278 -30.05 -5.79 19.13
C GLY A 278 -30.91 -4.63 18.69
N GLU A 279 -30.74 -4.23 17.46
CA GLU A 279 -31.47 -3.15 16.78
C GLU A 279 -32.65 -3.74 15.98
N ILE A 280 -33.78 -3.06 16.01
CA ILE A 280 -34.94 -3.41 15.19
C ILE A 280 -34.70 -2.98 13.75
N LEU A 281 -34.44 -3.93 12.87
CA LEU A 281 -34.27 -3.66 11.44
C LEU A 281 -35.58 -3.42 10.72
N GLU A 282 -36.63 -4.12 11.14
CA GLU A 282 -37.95 -4.04 10.53
C GLU A 282 -39.03 -4.26 11.58
N ARG A 283 -40.05 -3.41 11.57
CA ARG A 283 -41.25 -3.52 12.37
C ARG A 283 -42.49 -3.51 11.46
N ARG A 284 -43.13 -4.68 11.31
CA ARG A 284 -44.41 -4.79 10.60
C ARG A 284 -45.62 -4.85 11.54
N ALA A 285 -45.38 -5.09 12.83
CA ALA A 285 -46.45 -5.15 13.81
C ALA A 285 -47.14 -3.80 13.92
N VAL A 286 -48.50 -3.81 13.86
CA VAL A 286 -49.37 -2.64 13.99
C VAL A 286 -50.51 -3.00 14.95
N ASN A 287 -50.93 -2.04 15.79
CA ASN A 287 -52.02 -2.23 16.71
C ASN A 287 -53.31 -2.64 15.97
N GLY A 288 -53.97 -3.69 16.46
CA GLY A 288 -55.23 -4.22 15.90
C GLY A 288 -55.07 -5.11 14.68
N MET A 289 -53.82 -5.32 14.16
CA MET A 289 -53.62 -6.21 13.00
C MET A 289 -53.85 -7.66 13.37
N ARG A 290 -54.40 -8.42 12.41
CA ARG A 290 -54.39 -9.90 12.44
C ARG A 290 -53.05 -10.39 11.89
N ALA A 291 -52.43 -11.31 12.60
CA ALA A 291 -51.17 -11.95 12.18
C ALA A 291 -51.40 -13.48 12.11
N GLY A 292 -50.91 -14.06 11.02
CA GLY A 292 -50.95 -15.49 10.78
C GLY A 292 -49.62 -16.20 11.15
N PRO A 293 -49.63 -17.55 11.11
CA PRO A 293 -48.41 -18.33 11.31
C PRO A 293 -47.36 -18.00 10.29
N GLY A 294 -46.15 -17.60 10.74
CA GLY A 294 -45.01 -17.28 9.88
C GLY A 294 -44.93 -15.83 9.44
N ASP A 295 -45.91 -14.97 9.74
CA ASP A 295 -45.83 -13.54 9.47
C ASP A 295 -44.71 -12.94 10.27
N VAL A 296 -43.77 -12.29 9.59
CA VAL A 296 -42.62 -11.56 10.22
C VAL A 296 -43.15 -10.26 10.80
N LEU A 297 -43.14 -10.14 12.12
CA LEU A 297 -43.62 -8.98 12.83
C LEU A 297 -42.48 -8.02 13.22
N PHE A 298 -41.35 -8.58 13.61
CA PHE A 298 -40.10 -7.84 13.84
C PHE A 298 -38.93 -8.63 13.29
N ARG A 299 -37.92 -7.91 12.85
CA ARG A 299 -36.59 -8.41 12.53
C ARG A 299 -35.56 -7.66 13.38
N ILE A 300 -34.76 -8.37 14.15
CA ILE A 300 -33.83 -7.82 15.13
C ILE A 300 -32.46 -8.38 14.83
N ALA A 301 -31.43 -7.51 14.75
CA ALA A 301 -30.05 -7.90 14.53
C ALA A 301 -29.14 -7.39 15.64
N ASP A 302 -28.17 -8.18 16.02
CA ASP A 302 -27.09 -7.78 16.93
C ASP A 302 -25.86 -7.43 16.11
N HIS A 303 -25.54 -6.14 16.04
CA HIS A 303 -24.46 -5.58 15.25
C HIS A 303 -23.12 -5.49 16.00
N ARG A 304 -23.00 -6.03 17.21
CA ARG A 304 -21.72 -6.07 17.97
C ARG A 304 -20.65 -6.96 17.33
N LEU A 305 -21.03 -7.77 16.39
CA LEU A 305 -20.16 -8.50 15.46
C LEU A 305 -20.76 -8.37 14.06
N VAL A 306 -19.96 -7.90 13.12
CA VAL A 306 -20.38 -7.76 11.73
C VAL A 306 -19.47 -8.57 10.81
N TRP A 307 -19.97 -8.89 9.65
CA TRP A 307 -19.18 -9.45 8.57
C TRP A 307 -18.73 -8.33 7.64
N VAL A 308 -17.52 -8.48 7.12
CA VAL A 308 -17.04 -7.68 6.01
C VAL A 308 -16.77 -8.63 4.87
N LEU A 309 -17.46 -8.42 3.76
CA LEU A 309 -17.27 -9.19 2.53
C LEU A 309 -16.30 -8.43 1.62
N LEU A 310 -15.12 -9.00 1.40
CA LEU A 310 -14.08 -8.43 0.54
C LEU A 310 -14.05 -9.14 -0.81
N ASP A 311 -13.82 -8.38 -1.86
CA ASP A 311 -13.60 -8.90 -3.20
C ASP A 311 -12.08 -8.92 -3.51
N VAL A 312 -11.45 -10.08 -3.37
CA VAL A 312 -10.01 -10.30 -3.57
C VAL A 312 -9.75 -10.84 -4.97
N ALA A 313 -8.77 -10.27 -5.67
CA ALA A 313 -8.40 -10.72 -7.02
C ALA A 313 -7.91 -12.18 -7.03
N GLU A 314 -8.29 -12.95 -8.06
CA GLU A 314 -7.94 -14.38 -8.22
C GLU A 314 -6.44 -14.63 -8.06
N ARG A 315 -5.61 -13.76 -8.63
CA ARG A 315 -4.14 -13.86 -8.55
C ARG A 315 -3.58 -13.81 -7.12
N ASP A 316 -4.30 -13.14 -6.21
CA ASP A 316 -3.84 -12.90 -4.83
C ASP A 316 -4.42 -13.94 -3.86
N LEU A 317 -5.43 -14.71 -4.32
CA LEU A 317 -6.19 -15.65 -3.50
C LEU A 317 -5.32 -16.75 -2.86
N ALA A 318 -4.34 -17.25 -3.59
CA ALA A 318 -3.44 -18.31 -3.10
C ALA A 318 -2.62 -17.89 -1.86
N GLN A 319 -2.52 -16.59 -1.60
CA GLN A 319 -1.76 -16.04 -0.48
C GLN A 319 -2.62 -15.77 0.75
N VAL A 320 -3.95 -15.88 0.63
CA VAL A 320 -4.90 -15.63 1.73
C VAL A 320 -5.34 -16.95 2.35
N ALA A 321 -5.25 -17.04 3.67
CA ALA A 321 -5.71 -18.19 4.42
C ALA A 321 -6.75 -17.81 5.47
N VAL A 322 -7.59 -18.76 5.86
CA VAL A 322 -8.49 -18.60 7.01
C VAL A 322 -7.66 -18.34 8.27
N GLY A 323 -8.08 -17.38 9.09
CA GLY A 323 -7.35 -16.93 10.27
C GLY A 323 -6.37 -15.77 10.00
N THR A 324 -6.16 -15.38 8.74
CA THR A 324 -5.32 -14.22 8.41
C THR A 324 -5.91 -12.94 9.00
N LYS A 325 -5.05 -12.10 9.58
CA LYS A 325 -5.44 -10.80 10.12
C LYS A 325 -5.72 -9.80 9.00
N VAL A 326 -6.76 -9.00 9.20
CA VAL A 326 -7.21 -8.00 8.24
C VAL A 326 -7.47 -6.69 8.98
N THR A 327 -6.94 -5.62 8.44
CA THR A 327 -7.27 -4.27 8.89
C THR A 327 -8.32 -3.66 7.96
N VAL A 328 -9.48 -3.31 8.51
CA VAL A 328 -10.62 -2.75 7.78
C VAL A 328 -10.71 -1.26 8.05
N ARG A 329 -10.80 -0.46 7.00
CA ARG A 329 -10.95 1.01 7.06
C ARG A 329 -12.22 1.43 6.37
N PRO A 330 -13.27 1.79 7.12
CA PRO A 330 -14.51 2.31 6.53
C PRO A 330 -14.28 3.67 5.90
N ARG A 331 -14.77 3.88 4.69
CA ARG A 331 -14.63 5.19 4.01
C ARG A 331 -15.42 6.29 4.71
N ALA A 332 -16.52 5.93 5.36
CA ALA A 332 -17.36 6.88 6.10
C ALA A 332 -16.75 7.33 7.44
N LEU A 333 -15.79 6.59 8.01
CA LEU A 333 -15.18 6.83 9.30
C LEU A 333 -13.69 7.12 9.13
N ALA A 334 -13.37 8.30 8.61
CA ALA A 334 -12.00 8.70 8.33
C ALA A 334 -11.09 8.59 9.57
N GLY A 335 -9.95 7.92 9.43
CA GLY A 335 -8.96 7.75 10.50
C GLY A 335 -9.23 6.60 11.46
N GLN A 336 -10.39 5.92 11.37
CA GLN A 336 -10.67 4.73 12.18
C GLN A 336 -10.28 3.46 11.43
N SER A 337 -9.79 2.48 12.17
CA SER A 337 -9.46 1.15 11.66
C SER A 337 -9.96 0.07 12.61
N PHE A 338 -10.47 -0.99 12.04
CA PHE A 338 -11.00 -2.14 12.76
C PHE A 338 -10.19 -3.37 12.40
N SER A 339 -9.90 -4.21 13.39
CA SER A 339 -9.20 -5.46 13.17
C SER A 339 -10.19 -6.60 13.08
N GLY A 340 -10.03 -7.44 12.05
CA GLY A 340 -10.81 -8.66 11.87
C GLY A 340 -9.93 -9.83 11.47
N THR A 341 -10.54 -10.99 11.26
CA THR A 341 -9.88 -12.19 10.79
C THR A 341 -10.67 -12.83 9.66
N VAL A 342 -9.96 -13.40 8.69
CA VAL A 342 -10.59 -14.19 7.62
C VAL A 342 -11.27 -15.40 8.22
N SER A 343 -12.60 -15.46 8.13
CA SER A 343 -13.41 -16.58 8.64
C SER A 343 -13.79 -17.58 7.56
N LEU A 344 -13.94 -17.11 6.33
CA LEU A 344 -14.35 -17.96 5.20
C LEU A 344 -13.82 -17.39 3.88
N ILE A 345 -13.39 -18.27 3.01
CA ILE A 345 -13.12 -17.98 1.61
C ILE A 345 -14.22 -18.69 0.81
N TYR A 346 -15.04 -17.92 0.08
CA TYR A 346 -16.11 -18.50 -0.72
C TYR A 346 -15.54 -19.27 -1.91
N PRO A 347 -16.08 -20.47 -2.23
CA PRO A 347 -15.52 -21.34 -3.26
C PRO A 347 -15.79 -20.87 -4.70
N HIS A 348 -16.65 -19.86 -4.87
CA HIS A 348 -17.05 -19.39 -6.20
C HIS A 348 -16.38 -18.06 -6.53
N LEU A 349 -15.84 -17.96 -7.75
CA LEU A 349 -15.31 -16.73 -8.31
C LEU A 349 -16.42 -15.95 -9.02
N ASN A 350 -16.38 -14.65 -8.90
CA ASN A 350 -17.16 -13.76 -9.76
C ASN A 350 -16.46 -13.66 -11.12
N ALA A 351 -17.08 -14.23 -12.14
CA ALA A 351 -16.50 -14.30 -13.48
C ALA A 351 -16.34 -12.93 -14.15
N ALA A 352 -17.18 -11.96 -13.81
CA ALA A 352 -17.14 -10.61 -14.39
C ALA A 352 -15.96 -9.78 -13.84
N THR A 353 -15.70 -9.88 -12.53
CA THR A 353 -14.65 -9.11 -11.86
C THR A 353 -13.37 -9.90 -11.65
N ARG A 354 -13.37 -11.22 -11.88
CA ARG A 354 -12.25 -12.12 -11.55
C ARG A 354 -11.80 -12.00 -10.11
N THR A 355 -12.78 -11.92 -9.18
CA THR A 355 -12.53 -11.85 -7.74
C THR A 355 -13.15 -13.01 -7.01
N ALA A 356 -12.53 -13.41 -5.90
CA ALA A 356 -13.13 -14.31 -4.90
C ALA A 356 -13.66 -13.46 -3.75
N ARG A 357 -14.83 -13.83 -3.23
CA ARG A 357 -15.37 -13.22 -2.04
C ARG A 357 -14.77 -13.85 -0.80
N ILE A 358 -14.33 -13.02 0.15
CA ILE A 358 -13.77 -13.45 1.42
C ILE A 358 -14.56 -12.79 2.54
N ARG A 359 -14.95 -13.59 3.54
CA ARG A 359 -15.66 -13.10 4.73
C ARG A 359 -14.68 -12.87 5.88
N ILE A 360 -14.75 -11.67 6.42
CA ILE A 360 -13.99 -11.25 7.59
C ILE A 360 -14.98 -11.08 8.74
N GLU A 361 -14.69 -11.63 9.91
CA GLU A 361 -15.42 -11.32 11.13
C GLU A 361 -14.75 -10.16 11.86
N VAL A 362 -15.52 -9.11 12.11
CA VAL A 362 -15.03 -7.87 12.71
C VAL A 362 -15.84 -7.56 13.98
N PRO A 363 -15.21 -7.55 15.16
CA PRO A 363 -15.84 -7.06 16.38
C PRO A 363 -16.24 -5.59 16.25
N ASN A 364 -17.45 -5.26 16.64
CA ASN A 364 -18.05 -3.93 16.52
C ASN A 364 -18.81 -3.55 17.81
N PRO A 365 -18.15 -3.51 18.97
CA PRO A 365 -18.82 -3.30 20.26
C PRO A 365 -19.53 -1.94 20.36
N ASP A 366 -19.01 -0.92 19.69
CA ASP A 366 -19.57 0.43 19.68
C ASP A 366 -20.57 0.65 18.54
N GLU A 367 -20.86 -0.38 17.73
CA GLU A 367 -21.80 -0.39 16.62
C GLU A 367 -21.56 0.72 15.57
N LEU A 368 -20.28 1.13 15.43
CA LEU A 368 -19.86 2.16 14.48
C LEU A 368 -19.89 1.65 13.03
N LEU A 369 -19.58 0.36 12.83
CA LEU A 369 -19.70 -0.29 11.52
C LEU A 369 -21.18 -0.63 11.29
N ARG A 370 -21.76 -0.01 10.27
CA ARG A 370 -23.15 -0.27 9.89
C ARG A 370 -23.21 -1.12 8.62
N PRO A 371 -24.17 -2.03 8.50
CA PRO A 371 -24.40 -2.76 7.25
C PRO A 371 -24.45 -1.83 6.04
N GLU A 372 -24.04 -2.34 4.87
CA GLU A 372 -23.92 -1.62 3.60
C GLU A 372 -22.85 -0.53 3.53
N MET A 373 -22.05 -0.29 4.60
CA MET A 373 -20.89 0.59 4.52
C MET A 373 -19.81 0.02 3.62
N TYR A 374 -19.24 0.87 2.75
CA TYR A 374 -18.06 0.55 1.95
C TYR A 374 -16.80 0.65 2.79
N VAL A 375 -15.94 -0.32 2.62
CA VAL A 375 -14.65 -0.40 3.31
C VAL A 375 -13.51 -0.70 2.35
N ASP A 376 -12.33 -0.23 2.69
CA ASP A 376 -11.07 -0.69 2.11
C ASP A 376 -10.34 -1.54 3.16
N ALA A 377 -9.95 -2.75 2.80
CA ALA A 377 -9.29 -3.66 3.71
C ALA A 377 -7.87 -3.98 3.27
N GLU A 378 -6.99 -4.14 4.26
CA GLU A 378 -5.62 -4.59 4.09
C GLU A 378 -5.46 -5.95 4.75
N ILE A 379 -5.22 -6.97 3.93
CA ILE A 379 -4.99 -8.35 4.36
C ILE A 379 -3.49 -8.54 4.50
N GLU A 380 -3.01 -8.85 5.69
CA GLU A 380 -1.60 -9.11 5.94
C GLU A 380 -1.22 -10.50 5.42
N ILE A 381 -0.30 -10.53 4.45
CA ILE A 381 0.22 -11.78 3.88
C ILE A 381 1.73 -11.87 4.08
N GLY A 382 2.26 -13.10 4.02
CA GLY A 382 3.71 -13.31 4.02
C GLY A 382 4.40 -13.19 5.37
N LEU A 383 3.75 -13.57 6.47
CA LEU A 383 4.35 -13.74 7.79
C LEU A 383 5.32 -14.95 7.83
N SER A 384 6.21 -15.04 6.84
CA SER A 384 7.36 -15.92 6.91
C SER A 384 8.44 -15.25 7.76
N GLY A 385 9.28 -16.06 8.40
CA GLY A 385 10.39 -15.56 9.22
C GLY A 385 11.27 -14.54 8.49
N PRO A 386 12.25 -13.94 9.16
CA PRO A 386 13.12 -12.93 8.57
C PRO A 386 13.85 -13.51 7.35
N VAL A 387 13.70 -12.86 6.20
CA VAL A 387 14.34 -13.20 4.93
C VAL A 387 15.35 -12.14 4.56
N LEU A 388 16.33 -12.50 3.73
CA LEU A 388 17.29 -11.54 3.23
C LEU A 388 16.57 -10.53 2.33
N ALA A 389 16.54 -9.28 2.70
CA ALA A 389 15.78 -8.25 2.00
C ALA A 389 16.57 -6.97 1.78
N VAL A 390 16.27 -6.29 0.69
CA VAL A 390 16.83 -5.00 0.32
C VAL A 390 15.70 -4.02 0.03
N PRO A 391 15.92 -2.71 0.17
CA PRO A 391 14.97 -1.70 -0.30
C PRO A 391 14.68 -1.88 -1.79
N GLU A 392 13.44 -1.69 -2.21
CA GLU A 392 13.03 -1.82 -3.61
C GLU A 392 13.82 -0.86 -4.51
N SER A 393 14.21 0.31 -3.99
CA SER A 393 15.05 1.28 -4.67
C SER A 393 16.47 0.78 -4.98
N ALA A 394 16.97 -0.26 -4.31
CA ALA A 394 18.27 -0.84 -4.58
C ALA A 394 18.29 -1.76 -5.80
N VAL A 395 17.13 -2.23 -6.25
CA VAL A 395 17.00 -3.18 -7.35
C VAL A 395 16.92 -2.43 -8.69
N LEU A 396 17.79 -2.80 -9.60
CA LEU A 396 17.78 -2.40 -11.00
C LEU A 396 17.10 -3.51 -11.79
N ASP A 397 15.90 -3.27 -12.28
CA ASP A 397 15.14 -4.24 -13.08
C ASP A 397 15.02 -3.73 -14.52
N SER A 398 15.72 -4.38 -15.43
CA SER A 398 15.69 -4.07 -16.87
C SER A 398 14.63 -4.89 -17.64
N GLY A 399 13.81 -5.68 -16.92
CA GLY A 399 12.85 -6.61 -17.51
C GLY A 399 13.47 -7.96 -17.95
N VAL A 400 14.74 -7.96 -18.35
CA VAL A 400 15.49 -9.17 -18.75
C VAL A 400 16.43 -9.63 -17.64
N ARG A 401 17.02 -8.67 -16.92
CA ARG A 401 17.97 -8.92 -15.83
C ARG A 401 17.60 -8.10 -14.62
N GLN A 402 17.74 -8.71 -13.46
CA GLN A 402 17.57 -8.08 -12.16
C GLN A 402 18.92 -8.05 -11.46
N SER A 403 19.38 -6.85 -11.13
CA SER A 403 20.70 -6.65 -10.56
C SER A 403 20.66 -5.63 -9.42
N VAL A 404 21.67 -5.67 -8.58
CA VAL A 404 21.93 -4.68 -7.53
C VAL A 404 23.38 -4.24 -7.62
N LEU A 405 23.67 -3.02 -7.16
CA LEU A 405 25.03 -2.53 -7.08
C LEU A 405 25.55 -2.79 -5.66
N VAL A 406 26.55 -3.65 -5.54
CA VAL A 406 27.22 -3.96 -4.27
C VAL A 406 28.38 -3.00 -4.09
N ASP A 407 28.41 -2.29 -2.98
CA ASP A 407 29.49 -1.39 -2.57
C ASP A 407 30.62 -2.24 -1.95
N LYS A 408 31.78 -2.20 -2.61
CA LYS A 408 33.01 -2.89 -2.14
C LYS A 408 33.92 -1.96 -1.32
N GLY A 409 33.48 -0.73 -1.06
CA GLY A 409 34.31 0.29 -0.45
C GLY A 409 35.22 1.01 -1.46
N GLU A 410 35.88 2.07 -1.00
CA GLU A 410 36.78 2.91 -1.82
C GLU A 410 36.14 3.42 -3.13
N GLY A 411 34.81 3.56 -3.16
CA GLY A 411 34.07 4.01 -4.34
C GLY A 411 33.97 2.97 -5.47
N ARG A 412 34.14 1.70 -5.16
CA ARG A 412 33.98 0.59 -6.13
C ARG A 412 32.60 -0.02 -5.96
N PHE A 413 31.85 -0.05 -7.06
CA PHE A 413 30.52 -0.64 -7.15
C PHE A 413 30.52 -1.79 -8.14
N GLU A 414 30.05 -2.96 -7.70
CA GLU A 414 29.97 -4.18 -8.49
C GLU A 414 28.50 -4.46 -8.83
N PRO A 415 28.09 -4.46 -10.12
CA PRO A 415 26.79 -4.93 -10.51
C PRO A 415 26.70 -6.45 -10.33
N ARG A 416 25.76 -6.90 -9.49
CA ARG A 416 25.56 -8.30 -9.19
C ARG A 416 24.14 -8.73 -9.55
N GLU A 417 24.05 -9.79 -10.34
CA GLU A 417 22.77 -10.38 -10.72
C GLU A 417 22.11 -11.03 -9.49
N VAL A 418 20.80 -10.78 -9.31
CA VAL A 418 20.03 -11.30 -8.18
C VAL A 418 18.74 -11.95 -8.64
N LYS A 419 18.26 -12.92 -7.85
CA LYS A 419 16.93 -13.47 -8.00
C LYS A 419 16.03 -12.88 -6.91
N LEU A 420 14.97 -12.21 -7.35
CA LEU A 420 14.01 -11.60 -6.46
C LEU A 420 12.99 -12.64 -5.99
N GLY A 421 12.54 -12.47 -4.75
CA GLY A 421 11.42 -13.19 -4.16
C GLY A 421 10.21 -12.27 -3.97
N ARG A 422 9.62 -12.32 -2.79
CA ARG A 422 8.43 -11.53 -2.43
C ARG A 422 8.78 -10.04 -2.30
N ARG A 423 7.81 -9.20 -2.62
CA ARG A 423 7.88 -7.75 -2.45
C ARG A 423 6.86 -7.30 -1.41
N GLY A 424 7.22 -6.35 -0.55
CA GLY A 424 6.28 -5.81 0.42
C GLY A 424 6.92 -4.80 1.36
N GLY A 425 6.15 -3.79 1.76
CA GLY A 425 6.62 -2.75 2.69
C GLY A 425 7.80 -1.93 2.19
N GLY A 426 7.98 -1.77 0.86
CA GLY A 426 9.14 -1.09 0.27
C GLY A 426 10.41 -1.95 0.25
N LEU A 427 10.30 -3.24 0.58
CA LEU A 427 11.39 -4.21 0.60
C LEU A 427 11.15 -5.31 -0.44
N VAL A 428 12.26 -5.86 -0.94
CA VAL A 428 12.26 -7.01 -1.84
C VAL A 428 13.13 -8.10 -1.24
N GLU A 429 12.58 -9.31 -1.15
CA GLU A 429 13.32 -10.50 -0.77
C GLU A 429 14.32 -10.88 -1.86
N ILE A 430 15.55 -11.21 -1.46
CA ILE A 430 16.57 -11.73 -2.35
C ILE A 430 16.75 -13.21 -2.05
N THR A 431 16.40 -14.05 -3.04
CA THR A 431 16.52 -15.51 -2.91
C THR A 431 17.91 -16.02 -3.30
N ASN A 432 18.61 -15.29 -4.15
CA ASN A 432 19.96 -15.64 -4.60
C ASN A 432 20.73 -14.39 -5.06
N GLY A 433 22.05 -14.39 -4.89
CA GLY A 433 22.95 -13.35 -5.41
C GLY A 433 23.55 -12.43 -4.35
N LEU A 434 23.01 -12.36 -3.13
CA LEU A 434 23.55 -11.56 -2.03
C LEU A 434 23.76 -12.39 -0.76
N SER A 435 24.66 -11.90 0.07
CA SER A 435 24.91 -12.41 1.41
C SER A 435 24.50 -11.36 2.47
N GLU A 436 24.20 -11.83 3.67
CA GLU A 436 23.95 -10.96 4.80
C GLU A 436 25.21 -10.13 5.11
N GLY A 437 25.04 -8.81 5.26
CA GLY A 437 26.14 -7.88 5.48
C GLY A 437 26.72 -7.26 4.21
N ASP A 438 26.36 -7.74 3.00
CA ASP A 438 26.71 -7.02 1.76
C ASP A 438 26.14 -5.60 1.80
N ALA A 439 26.91 -4.58 1.42
CA ALA A 439 26.42 -3.23 1.30
C ALA A 439 25.85 -3.01 -0.11
N VAL A 440 24.57 -2.62 -0.20
CA VAL A 440 23.92 -2.35 -1.51
C VAL A 440 23.56 -0.88 -1.65
N VAL A 441 23.71 -0.35 -2.86
CA VAL A 441 23.36 1.04 -3.17
C VAL A 441 21.85 1.19 -3.23
N THR A 442 21.29 2.07 -2.42
CA THR A 442 19.84 2.33 -2.32
C THR A 442 19.39 3.59 -3.02
N SER A 443 20.33 4.47 -3.37
CA SER A 443 20.03 5.71 -4.10
C SER A 443 21.10 6.00 -5.15
N ALA A 444 20.71 6.68 -6.23
CA ALA A 444 21.56 7.02 -7.38
C ALA A 444 22.12 5.80 -8.16
N ASN A 445 21.61 4.61 -7.93
CA ASN A 445 22.01 3.36 -8.59
C ASN A 445 21.87 3.45 -10.11
N PHE A 446 20.83 4.08 -10.65
CA PHE A 446 20.64 4.27 -12.09
C PHE A 446 21.77 5.09 -12.74
N LEU A 447 22.29 6.12 -12.07
CA LEU A 447 23.39 6.92 -12.61
C LEU A 447 24.68 6.11 -12.65
N ILE A 448 24.92 5.26 -11.65
CA ILE A 448 26.09 4.40 -11.56
C ILE A 448 26.00 3.29 -12.62
N ASP A 449 24.81 2.72 -12.80
CA ASP A 449 24.57 1.69 -13.83
C ASP A 449 24.73 2.24 -15.25
N ALA A 450 24.20 3.43 -15.53
CA ALA A 450 24.36 4.09 -16.82
C ALA A 450 25.83 4.34 -17.15
N GLU A 451 26.65 4.74 -16.17
CA GLU A 451 28.10 4.91 -16.37
C GLU A 451 28.81 3.58 -16.59
N SER A 452 28.38 2.53 -15.87
CA SER A 452 28.87 1.16 -16.08
C SER A 452 28.62 0.68 -17.50
N ASN A 453 27.38 0.83 -17.95
CA ASN A 453 26.96 0.42 -19.29
C ASN A 453 27.68 1.22 -20.39
N LEU A 454 27.87 2.54 -20.18
CA LEU A 454 28.62 3.39 -21.10
C LEU A 454 30.09 2.95 -21.21
N LYS A 455 30.74 2.66 -20.08
CA LYS A 455 32.14 2.14 -20.10
C LYS A 455 32.23 0.79 -20.78
N ALA A 456 31.28 -0.11 -20.53
CA ALA A 456 31.23 -1.42 -21.20
C ALA A 456 31.03 -1.29 -22.71
N ALA A 457 30.13 -0.39 -23.16
CA ALA A 457 29.89 -0.12 -24.55
C ALA A 457 31.15 0.46 -25.26
N LEU A 458 31.79 1.44 -24.64
CA LEU A 458 33.03 2.04 -25.16
C LEU A 458 34.16 1.00 -25.27
N LYS A 459 34.27 0.07 -24.30
CA LYS A 459 35.23 -1.03 -24.36
C LYS A 459 34.94 -1.99 -25.54
N GLY A 460 33.65 -2.35 -25.74
CA GLY A 460 33.22 -3.19 -26.86
C GLY A 460 33.49 -2.56 -28.24
N PHE A 461 33.32 -1.23 -28.37
CA PHE A 461 33.67 -0.51 -29.60
C PHE A 461 35.19 -0.47 -29.83
N ALA A 462 36.01 -0.37 -28.81
CA ALA A 462 37.47 -0.43 -28.93
C ALA A 462 37.97 -1.82 -29.35
N GLU A 463 37.33 -2.86 -28.84
CA GLU A 463 37.68 -4.28 -29.21
C GLU A 463 37.22 -4.65 -30.63
N SER A 464 36.05 -4.15 -31.08
CA SER A 464 35.56 -4.44 -32.45
C SER A 464 36.36 -3.76 -33.55
N ASN A 465 37.06 -2.67 -33.27
CA ASN A 465 37.96 -1.99 -34.22
C ASN A 465 39.36 -2.60 -34.29
N SER A 466 39.66 -3.60 -33.47
CA SER A 466 40.98 -4.24 -33.42
C SER A 466 41.07 -5.59 -34.19
N THR A 467 39.98 -6.01 -34.87
CA THR A 467 40.02 -7.19 -35.74
C THR A 467 40.58 -6.79 -37.10
N PRO A 468 41.78 -7.28 -37.54
CA PRO A 468 42.30 -6.97 -38.84
C PRO A 468 41.41 -7.60 -39.92
N PRO A 469 41.22 -6.95 -41.09
CA PRO A 469 40.47 -7.52 -42.20
C PRO A 469 41.15 -8.84 -42.63
N ALA A 470 40.39 -9.93 -42.70
CA ALA A 470 40.83 -11.21 -43.22
C ALA A 470 41.34 -11.01 -44.65
N GLU A 471 42.61 -11.30 -44.86
CA GLU A 471 43.26 -11.37 -46.16
C GLU A 471 42.45 -12.30 -47.09
N SER A 472 41.93 -11.73 -48.16
CA SER A 472 41.33 -12.49 -49.24
C SER A 472 42.44 -13.23 -49.98
N VAL A 473 42.65 -14.49 -49.64
CA VAL A 473 43.47 -15.39 -50.46
C VAL A 473 42.69 -15.63 -51.74
N GLY A 474 43.18 -14.98 -52.78
CA GLY A 474 42.83 -15.27 -54.20
C GLY A 474 43.23 -16.68 -54.56
N GLY A 475 42.25 -17.54 -54.82
CA GLY A 475 42.42 -18.85 -55.41
C GLY A 475 42.01 -18.79 -56.84
N THR A 476 43.04 -18.72 -57.65
CA THR A 476 43.06 -18.88 -59.16
C THR A 476 42.71 -20.33 -59.51
N GLY A 477 41.83 -20.51 -60.47
CA GLY A 477 42.11 -21.43 -61.55
C GLY A 477 41.34 -22.73 -61.63
N ALA A 478 40.74 -22.85 -62.81
CA ALA A 478 40.68 -23.90 -63.76
C ALA A 478 39.58 -24.99 -63.68
N ARG A 479 38.79 -24.88 -64.70
CA ARG A 479 38.32 -25.90 -65.65
C ARG A 479 38.04 -27.35 -65.12
N GLN A 480 36.84 -27.80 -65.13
CA GLN A 480 36.17 -28.59 -66.17
C GLN A 480 34.67 -28.64 -65.92
#